data_26405a954b8053ec85a09fb4b2401663
#
_entry.id   26405a954b8053ec85a09fb4b2401663
#
_cell.length_a   1.000
_cell.length_b   1.000
_cell.length_c   1.000
_cell.angle_alpha   90.00
_cell.angle_beta   90.00
_cell.angle_gamma   90.00
#
_symmetry.space_group_name_H-M   'P 1'
#
loop_
_entity.id
_entity.type
_entity.pdbx_description
1 polymer ?
#
loop_
_entity_poly.entity_id
_entity_poly.type
_entity_poly.pdbx_seq_one_letter_code
_entity_poly.pdbx_strand_id
1 'polypeptide(L)'
;MYEYFYILQSLSNFLLCLPSNNKTDKLILKYIIKIIIFLFPILVISQHSTRMIVRVNTEDKTLLIKQILTFNNTSNDTLDHIILNDWNNAFSSKSSALAKKYSDEYVRAFHLATEKERGFTEIKTIVDNDFKTVNWNRLNTKVDLVKLKLNQPILPCSKQTFTLVYTVKIPDSKFTKYGYYNDGRIVLKNWYLNPARFEHKQFIQYSNENLDDIPNAFSDFEIEFELPKDYALSSNLQEINSIELIDTKKVLLNSKNKNEVVITIEPKNTYQTYRNEIIEVSCGIEDTRVKEIGKAIIFDRISRFTASKLGLPLTSKIIITQEDYARQPFYGLNQLPSFLSPFSNELMFELKFLKTYLNNYLKENLNLNQRRDYWIADGIQMFLMMQYADEYFPELKMTGNVAHLKILKPYHFINLDFNQQYNYLYMLMARKNLDQPLNEPKNRLIKFNEQIASKYRAGLSLKYLDSYLGNDIVHKSIQEYIQENQFFGTNSRQFETVLVKNSPKDINWFFRTLIETRDLIDYKFGKVTKTKDSISVNIINKTNTNVPISLYQLKNNEVIKTNGNR
;
A
#
# COMPACT_ATOMS: atom_id res chain seq x y z
N MET A 1 13.84 19.24 5.97
CA MET A 1 14.75 19.05 4.80
C MET A 1 14.50 20.08 3.70
N TYR A 2 13.26 20.39 3.33
CA TYR A 2 12.96 21.47 2.37
C TYR A 2 13.51 22.84 2.82
N GLU A 3 13.38 23.20 4.09
CA GLU A 3 13.97 24.43 4.62
C GLU A 3 15.51 24.41 4.58
N TYR A 4 16.15 23.26 4.81
CA TYR A 4 17.60 23.10 4.66
C TYR A 4 18.06 23.20 3.20
N PHE A 5 17.29 22.67 2.28
CA PHE A 5 17.58 22.82 0.84
C PHE A 5 17.39 24.28 0.39
N TYR A 6 16.36 24.96 0.88
CA TYR A 6 16.15 26.40 0.67
C TYR A 6 17.25 27.25 1.33
N ILE A 7 17.69 26.88 2.54
CA ILE A 7 18.79 27.55 3.23
C ILE A 7 20.12 27.32 2.49
N LEU A 8 20.39 26.11 2.02
CA LEU A 8 21.58 25.79 1.22
C LEU A 8 21.54 26.47 -0.15
N GLN A 9 20.38 26.56 -0.78
CA GLN A 9 20.18 27.25 -2.04
C GLN A 9 20.30 28.80 -1.85
N SER A 10 19.78 29.33 -0.74
CA SER A 10 19.95 30.75 -0.38
C SER A 10 21.38 31.05 0.03
N LEU A 11 22.09 30.18 0.76
CA LEU A 11 23.52 30.27 1.06
C LEU A 11 24.38 30.18 -0.20
N SER A 12 24.04 29.32 -1.14
CA SER A 12 24.68 29.21 -2.46
C SER A 12 24.51 30.52 -3.25
N ASN A 13 23.32 31.09 -3.24
CA ASN A 13 23.03 32.37 -3.90
C ASN A 13 23.69 33.54 -3.17
N PHE A 14 23.78 33.53 -1.84
CA PHE A 14 24.46 34.55 -1.02
C PHE A 14 25.98 34.52 -1.23
N LEU A 15 26.60 33.33 -1.27
CA LEU A 15 28.02 33.14 -1.55
C LEU A 15 28.39 33.54 -2.99
N LEU A 16 27.47 33.45 -3.94
CA LEU A 16 27.64 33.94 -5.32
C LEU A 16 27.61 35.49 -5.43
N CYS A 17 27.08 36.17 -4.40
CA CYS A 17 27.04 37.63 -4.31
C CYS A 17 28.24 38.24 -3.60
N LEU A 18 29.20 37.44 -3.08
CA LEU A 18 30.43 37.97 -2.49
C LEU A 18 31.33 38.60 -3.57
N PRO A 19 31.92 39.75 -3.33
CA PRO A 19 32.77 40.41 -4.28
C PRO A 19 34.12 39.67 -4.40
N SER A 20 34.21 38.74 -5.36
CA SER A 20 35.49 38.18 -5.79
C SER A 20 35.79 38.68 -7.20
N ASN A 21 36.98 39.20 -7.37
CA ASN A 21 37.43 39.82 -8.63
C ASN A 21 37.79 38.82 -9.75
N ASN A 22 37.70 37.51 -9.50
CA ASN A 22 38.06 36.47 -10.48
C ASN A 22 36.88 35.57 -10.84
N LYS A 23 36.56 35.53 -12.13
CA LYS A 23 35.51 34.62 -12.68
C LYS A 23 35.81 33.12 -12.45
N THR A 24 37.09 32.77 -12.41
CA THR A 24 37.58 31.39 -12.15
C THR A 24 37.28 30.94 -10.73
N ASP A 25 37.44 31.79 -9.73
CA ASP A 25 37.22 31.43 -8.32
C ASP A 25 35.74 31.22 -8.02
N LYS A 26 34.86 31.98 -8.67
CA LYS A 26 33.40 31.77 -8.60
C LYS A 26 32.98 30.44 -9.24
N LEU A 27 33.64 30.03 -10.31
CA LEU A 27 33.35 28.77 -11.00
C LEU A 27 33.81 27.58 -10.16
N ILE A 28 35.02 27.65 -9.60
CA ILE A 28 35.59 26.63 -8.71
C ILE A 28 34.73 26.46 -7.45
N LEU A 29 34.34 27.57 -6.81
CA LEU A 29 33.47 27.55 -5.64
C LEU A 29 32.10 26.93 -5.94
N LYS A 30 31.53 27.22 -7.11
CA LYS A 30 30.28 26.62 -7.58
C LYS A 30 30.38 25.09 -7.79
N TYR A 31 31.52 24.62 -8.28
CA TYR A 31 31.77 23.16 -8.43
C TYR A 31 32.06 22.51 -7.08
N ILE A 32 32.82 23.16 -6.18
CA ILE A 32 33.08 22.66 -4.82
C ILE A 32 31.76 22.54 -4.03
N ILE A 33 30.89 23.55 -4.10
CA ILE A 33 29.55 23.49 -3.45
C ILE A 33 28.69 22.38 -4.05
N LYS A 34 28.68 22.19 -5.37
CA LYS A 34 28.00 21.09 -6.01
C LYS A 34 28.56 19.73 -5.59
N ILE A 35 29.88 19.62 -5.47
CA ILE A 35 30.55 18.38 -5.01
C ILE A 35 30.27 18.16 -3.53
N ILE A 36 30.25 19.17 -2.69
CA ILE A 36 29.90 19.05 -1.26
C ILE A 36 28.42 18.63 -1.11
N ILE A 37 27.50 19.18 -1.92
CA ILE A 37 26.08 18.77 -1.95
C ILE A 37 25.94 17.33 -2.45
N PHE A 38 26.78 16.89 -3.38
CA PHE A 38 26.76 15.54 -3.93
C PHE A 38 27.48 14.52 -3.04
N LEU A 39 28.46 14.96 -2.25
CA LEU A 39 29.21 14.13 -1.30
C LEU A 39 28.59 14.09 0.10
N PHE A 40 27.58 14.92 0.39
CA PHE A 40 26.77 14.70 1.58
C PHE A 40 25.95 13.44 1.33
N PRO A 41 26.31 12.29 1.92
CA PRO A 41 25.42 11.15 1.88
C PRO A 41 24.11 11.66 2.50
N ILE A 42 23.02 11.58 1.77
CA ILE A 42 21.70 11.68 2.37
C ILE A 42 21.67 10.49 3.32
N LEU A 43 22.07 10.73 4.57
CA LEU A 43 21.86 9.77 5.65
C LEU A 43 20.34 9.67 5.75
N VAL A 44 19.81 8.68 5.04
CA VAL A 44 18.42 8.25 5.20
C VAL A 44 18.35 7.70 6.62
N ILE A 45 18.05 8.61 7.55
CA ILE A 45 17.86 8.24 8.95
C ILE A 45 16.46 7.66 9.00
N SER A 46 16.37 6.35 9.14
CA SER A 46 15.14 5.68 9.54
C SER A 46 14.56 6.38 10.77
N GLN A 47 13.23 6.55 10.82
CA GLN A 47 12.59 7.17 11.97
C GLN A 47 12.86 6.38 13.25
N HIS A 48 12.97 5.05 13.16
CA HIS A 48 13.17 4.18 14.31
C HIS A 48 14.09 3.01 13.95
N SER A 49 14.62 2.35 14.97
CA SER A 49 15.35 1.09 14.84
C SER A 49 14.82 0.08 15.85
N THR A 50 14.59 -1.14 15.42
CA THR A 50 14.02 -2.21 16.23
C THR A 50 14.87 -3.47 16.11
N ARG A 51 15.42 -3.93 17.24
CA ARG A 51 16.06 -5.24 17.37
C ARG A 51 15.18 -6.14 18.22
N MET A 52 14.90 -7.36 17.76
CA MET A 52 14.06 -8.31 18.47
C MET A 52 14.70 -9.68 18.57
N ILE A 53 14.46 -10.35 19.71
CA ILE A 53 14.64 -11.79 19.87
C ILE A 53 13.24 -12.36 20.10
N VAL A 54 12.82 -13.27 19.22
CA VAL A 54 11.48 -13.84 19.20
C VAL A 54 11.56 -15.34 19.34
N ARG A 55 11.02 -15.90 20.42
CA ARG A 55 10.88 -17.34 20.60
C ARG A 55 9.44 -17.75 20.28
N VAL A 56 9.31 -18.66 19.33
CA VAL A 56 8.02 -19.15 18.83
C VAL A 56 7.65 -20.43 19.55
N ASN A 57 6.52 -20.43 20.25
CA ASN A 57 5.90 -21.64 20.75
C ASN A 57 4.69 -21.99 19.86
N THR A 58 4.85 -23.01 19.04
CA THR A 58 3.83 -23.46 18.08
C THR A 58 2.69 -24.22 18.74
N GLU A 59 2.92 -24.86 19.91
CA GLU A 59 1.89 -25.58 20.66
C GLU A 59 0.93 -24.61 21.34
N ASP A 60 1.50 -23.67 22.12
CA ASP A 60 0.74 -22.65 22.85
C ASP A 60 0.30 -21.49 21.95
N LYS A 61 0.84 -21.41 20.73
CA LYS A 61 0.56 -20.34 19.77
C LYS A 61 0.91 -18.97 20.35
N THR A 62 2.12 -18.88 20.89
CA THR A 62 2.64 -17.68 21.54
C THR A 62 4.02 -17.29 21.02
N LEU A 63 4.31 -16.00 21.11
CA LEU A 63 5.63 -15.43 20.86
C LEU A 63 6.12 -14.80 22.16
N LEU A 64 7.30 -15.21 22.63
CA LEU A 64 8.02 -14.51 23.68
C LEU A 64 9.00 -13.55 23.03
N ILE A 65 8.83 -12.26 23.29
CA ILE A 65 9.55 -11.21 22.59
C ILE A 65 10.34 -10.35 23.58
N LYS A 66 11.66 -10.21 23.29
CA LYS A 66 12.50 -9.15 23.83
C LYS A 66 12.81 -8.18 22.70
N GLN A 67 12.32 -6.96 22.82
CA GLN A 67 12.47 -5.91 21.83
C GLN A 67 13.29 -4.76 22.37
N ILE A 68 14.28 -4.31 21.61
CA ILE A 68 15.04 -3.09 21.85
C ILE A 68 14.59 -2.10 20.77
N LEU A 69 13.86 -1.08 21.20
CA LEU A 69 13.31 -0.03 20.33
C LEU A 69 14.10 1.25 20.54
N THR A 70 14.76 1.76 19.50
CA THR A 70 15.33 3.10 19.48
C THR A 70 14.37 4.03 18.75
N PHE A 71 13.71 4.89 19.49
CA PHE A 71 12.80 5.90 18.97
C PHE A 71 13.60 7.15 18.62
N ASN A 72 13.52 7.60 17.36
CA ASN A 72 14.10 8.86 16.89
C ASN A 72 12.99 9.92 16.79
N ASN A 73 13.14 11.01 17.53
CA ASN A 73 12.26 12.16 17.38
C ASN A 73 12.75 13.03 16.21
N THR A 74 12.15 12.85 15.05
CA THR A 74 12.46 13.65 13.85
C THR A 74 11.65 14.93 13.76
N SER A 75 10.79 15.20 14.76
CA SER A 75 9.96 16.41 14.82
C SER A 75 10.72 17.58 15.48
N ASN A 76 10.15 18.78 15.37
CA ASN A 76 10.61 19.97 16.08
C ASN A 76 9.98 20.11 17.48
N ASP A 77 9.18 19.12 17.90
CA ASP A 77 8.48 19.15 19.19
C ASP A 77 9.24 18.32 20.24
N THR A 78 9.19 18.74 21.49
CA THR A 78 9.66 17.95 22.63
C THR A 78 8.55 16.97 23.03
N LEU A 79 8.87 15.68 23.15
CA LEU A 79 7.91 14.62 23.44
C LEU A 79 8.03 14.19 24.91
N ASP A 80 6.94 14.27 25.66
CA ASP A 80 6.82 13.79 27.06
C ASP A 80 6.28 12.36 27.16
N HIS A 81 5.78 11.84 26.06
CA HIS A 81 5.28 10.47 25.92
C HIS A 81 5.46 9.96 24.50
N ILE A 82 5.38 8.63 24.32
CA ILE A 82 5.23 7.99 23.02
C ILE A 82 4.02 7.06 23.04
N ILE A 83 3.42 6.84 21.87
CA ILE A 83 2.35 5.87 21.68
C ILE A 83 2.91 4.69 20.89
N LEU A 84 2.63 3.48 21.36
CA LEU A 84 2.89 2.24 20.64
C LEU A 84 1.59 1.63 20.13
N ASN A 85 1.58 1.21 18.90
CA ASN A 85 0.54 0.38 18.33
C ASN A 85 0.72 -1.06 18.80
N ASP A 86 -0.33 -1.67 19.32
CA ASP A 86 -0.41 -3.07 19.74
C ASP A 86 -1.67 -3.69 19.12
N TRP A 87 -1.70 -3.73 17.79
CA TRP A 87 -2.90 -4.16 17.05
C TRP A 87 -3.30 -5.61 17.32
N ASN A 88 -2.35 -6.45 17.76
CA ASN A 88 -2.67 -7.80 18.21
C ASN A 88 -3.61 -7.80 19.44
N ASN A 89 -3.47 -6.81 20.32
CA ASN A 89 -4.31 -6.74 21.51
C ASN A 89 -5.77 -6.35 21.22
N ALA A 90 -6.11 -5.92 20.00
CA ALA A 90 -7.50 -5.72 19.58
C ALA A 90 -8.36 -7.00 19.69
N PHE A 91 -7.71 -8.18 19.61
CA PHE A 91 -8.38 -9.47 19.75
C PHE A 91 -8.66 -9.86 21.21
N SER A 92 -8.12 -9.14 22.20
CA SER A 92 -8.26 -9.48 23.63
C SER A 92 -9.69 -9.29 24.16
N SER A 93 -10.46 -8.34 23.61
CA SER A 93 -11.76 -7.94 24.14
C SER A 93 -12.87 -8.00 23.10
N LYS A 94 -14.03 -8.51 23.50
CA LYS A 94 -15.27 -8.47 22.71
C LYS A 94 -15.91 -7.07 22.64
N SER A 95 -15.33 -6.06 23.30
CA SER A 95 -15.74 -4.65 23.25
C SER A 95 -14.72 -3.76 22.54
N SER A 96 -13.66 -4.32 21.96
CA SER A 96 -12.67 -3.58 21.18
C SER A 96 -13.28 -2.94 19.91
N ALA A 97 -12.55 -2.02 19.28
CA ALA A 97 -12.95 -1.44 17.99
C ALA A 97 -13.13 -2.53 16.91
N LEU A 98 -12.22 -3.51 16.91
CA LEU A 98 -12.31 -4.70 16.04
C LEU A 98 -13.60 -5.49 16.27
N ALA A 99 -13.96 -5.75 17.52
CA ALA A 99 -15.20 -6.47 17.85
C ALA A 99 -16.44 -5.71 17.42
N LYS A 100 -16.48 -4.39 17.60
CA LYS A 100 -17.57 -3.52 17.12
C LYS A 100 -17.70 -3.58 15.61
N LYS A 101 -16.59 -3.46 14.89
CA LYS A 101 -16.58 -3.56 13.41
C LYS A 101 -17.14 -4.90 12.93
N TYR A 102 -16.77 -6.01 13.59
CA TYR A 102 -17.36 -7.32 13.27
C TYR A 102 -18.87 -7.38 13.52
N SER A 103 -19.36 -6.73 14.59
CA SER A 103 -20.79 -6.61 14.83
C SER A 103 -21.50 -5.83 13.72
N ASP A 104 -20.94 -4.68 13.32
CA ASP A 104 -21.48 -3.83 12.26
C ASP A 104 -21.53 -4.56 10.90
N GLU A 105 -20.58 -5.47 10.68
CA GLU A 105 -20.51 -6.31 9.48
C GLU A 105 -21.25 -7.65 9.60
N TYR A 106 -21.96 -7.90 10.70
CA TYR A 106 -22.66 -9.17 10.98
C TYR A 106 -21.74 -10.39 11.02
N VAL A 107 -20.44 -10.22 11.33
CA VAL A 107 -19.47 -11.32 11.43
C VAL A 107 -19.51 -11.90 12.85
N ARG A 108 -20.10 -13.06 13.02
CA ARG A 108 -20.28 -13.70 14.34
C ARG A 108 -19.02 -14.39 14.88
N ALA A 109 -18.10 -14.80 14.02
CA ALA A 109 -16.99 -15.67 14.37
C ALA A 109 -16.19 -15.19 15.59
N PHE A 110 -15.91 -13.87 15.67
CA PHE A 110 -15.16 -13.30 16.78
C PHE A 110 -15.94 -13.28 18.10
N HIS A 111 -17.24 -12.97 18.07
CA HIS A 111 -18.09 -12.92 19.26
C HIS A 111 -18.35 -14.29 19.85
N LEU A 112 -18.34 -15.34 19.02
CA LEU A 112 -18.47 -16.73 19.44
C LEU A 112 -17.14 -17.36 19.88
N ALA A 113 -16.02 -16.69 19.62
CA ALA A 113 -14.69 -17.20 19.90
C ALA A 113 -14.44 -17.40 21.39
N THR A 114 -13.75 -18.49 21.71
CA THR A 114 -13.22 -18.78 23.03
C THR A 114 -11.98 -17.90 23.34
N GLU A 115 -11.56 -17.85 24.59
CA GLU A 115 -10.33 -17.13 24.97
C GLU A 115 -9.07 -17.74 24.32
N LYS A 116 -9.07 -19.05 24.10
CA LYS A 116 -7.96 -19.76 23.45
C LYS A 116 -7.77 -19.37 21.98
N GLU A 117 -8.85 -19.00 21.30
CA GLU A 117 -8.84 -18.59 19.89
C GLU A 117 -8.51 -17.11 19.70
N ARG A 118 -8.75 -16.29 20.73
CA ARG A 118 -8.47 -14.86 20.68
C ARG A 118 -6.99 -14.57 20.98
N GLY A 119 -6.47 -13.50 20.38
CA GLY A 119 -5.13 -13.01 20.62
C GLY A 119 -5.11 -11.90 21.67
N PHE A 120 -3.94 -11.72 22.31
CA PHE A 120 -3.69 -10.60 23.21
C PHE A 120 -2.18 -10.37 23.33
N THR A 121 -1.79 -9.25 23.92
CA THR A 121 -0.40 -8.93 24.26
C THR A 121 -0.29 -8.66 25.75
N GLU A 122 0.58 -9.42 26.42
CA GLU A 122 0.92 -9.25 27.84
C GLU A 122 2.29 -8.59 27.97
N ILE A 123 2.31 -7.33 28.38
CA ILE A 123 3.54 -6.58 28.59
C ILE A 123 4.05 -6.86 30.00
N LYS A 124 5.27 -7.42 30.11
CA LYS A 124 5.90 -7.78 31.37
C LYS A 124 6.73 -6.63 31.94
N THR A 125 7.61 -6.05 31.11
CA THR A 125 8.48 -4.96 31.51
C THR A 125 8.74 -4.00 30.36
N ILE A 126 8.87 -2.72 30.69
CA ILE A 126 9.41 -1.69 29.82
C ILE A 126 10.40 -0.87 30.64
N VAL A 127 11.63 -0.79 30.16
CA VAL A 127 12.70 0.03 30.78
C VAL A 127 13.34 0.94 29.73
N ASP A 128 13.83 2.08 30.19
CA ASP A 128 14.61 3.02 29.37
C ASP A 128 16.09 2.62 29.26
N ASN A 129 16.90 3.46 28.63
CA ASN A 129 18.35 3.24 28.46
C ASN A 129 19.13 3.24 29.80
N ASP A 130 18.59 3.83 30.86
CA ASP A 130 19.16 3.83 32.21
C ASP A 130 18.65 2.65 33.05
N PHE A 131 17.95 1.68 32.41
CA PHE A 131 17.28 0.54 33.06
C PHE A 131 16.21 0.94 34.09
N LYS A 132 15.69 2.17 34.03
CA LYS A 132 14.58 2.61 34.86
C LYS A 132 13.27 2.16 34.27
N THR A 133 12.35 1.69 35.09
CA THR A 133 11.02 1.31 34.67
C THR A 133 10.29 2.51 34.09
N VAL A 134 9.69 2.32 32.90
CA VAL A 134 8.85 3.30 32.23
C VAL A 134 7.40 3.01 32.54
N ASN A 135 6.69 4.02 33.07
CA ASN A 135 5.26 3.89 33.34
C ASN A 135 4.48 3.85 32.03
N TRP A 136 3.57 2.90 31.90
CA TRP A 136 2.74 2.75 30.73
C TRP A 136 1.29 2.41 31.09
N ASN A 137 0.37 2.74 30.20
CA ASN A 137 -1.03 2.35 30.31
C ASN A 137 -1.64 2.15 28.92
N ARG A 138 -2.67 1.30 28.85
CA ARG A 138 -3.51 1.21 27.66
C ARG A 138 -4.52 2.36 27.66
N LEU A 139 -4.85 2.88 26.48
CA LEU A 139 -5.87 3.92 26.39
C LEU A 139 -7.26 3.30 26.61
N ASN A 140 -8.06 3.90 27.49
CA ASN A 140 -9.31 3.31 28.00
C ASN A 140 -10.27 2.78 26.91
N THR A 141 -10.39 3.47 25.79
CA THR A 141 -11.28 3.08 24.68
C THR A 141 -10.55 2.37 23.53
N LYS A 142 -9.21 2.29 23.59
CA LYS A 142 -8.35 1.75 22.55
C LYS A 142 -7.35 0.78 23.17
N VAL A 143 -7.83 -0.43 23.46
CA VAL A 143 -7.06 -1.49 24.14
C VAL A 143 -5.80 -1.92 23.39
N ASP A 144 -5.70 -1.59 22.14
CA ASP A 144 -4.63 -1.87 21.19
C ASP A 144 -3.65 -0.70 20.98
N LEU A 145 -3.69 0.28 21.89
CA LEU A 145 -2.70 1.36 21.96
C LEU A 145 -2.11 1.44 23.37
N VAL A 146 -0.79 1.59 23.44
CA VAL A 146 -0.02 1.69 24.68
C VAL A 146 0.64 3.06 24.75
N LYS A 147 0.34 3.84 25.78
CA LYS A 147 1.00 5.12 26.07
C LYS A 147 2.14 4.88 27.06
N LEU A 148 3.36 5.24 26.66
CA LEU A 148 4.53 5.27 27.54
C LEU A 148 4.71 6.71 28.06
N LYS A 149 4.72 6.90 29.36
CA LYS A 149 5.08 8.18 30.00
C LYS A 149 6.59 8.20 30.18
N LEU A 150 7.28 9.09 29.50
CA LEU A 150 8.73 9.15 29.52
C LEU A 150 9.26 9.64 30.86
N ASN A 151 10.34 9.02 31.34
CA ASN A 151 11.06 9.48 32.54
C ASN A 151 11.79 10.82 32.28
N GLN A 152 12.24 11.01 31.03
CA GLN A 152 12.81 12.28 30.55
C GLN A 152 12.22 12.57 29.17
N PRO A 153 11.83 13.80 28.86
CA PRO A 153 11.32 14.18 27.54
C PRO A 153 12.35 13.94 26.45
N ILE A 154 11.90 13.50 25.28
CA ILE A 154 12.73 13.36 24.07
C ILE A 154 12.75 14.69 23.33
N LEU A 155 13.91 15.34 23.29
CA LEU A 155 14.10 16.62 22.61
C LEU A 155 14.00 16.47 21.08
N PRO A 156 13.77 17.58 20.34
CA PRO A 156 13.88 17.57 18.88
C PRO A 156 15.19 16.98 18.39
N CYS A 157 15.14 16.23 17.29
CA CYS A 157 16.30 15.58 16.67
C CYS A 157 17.13 14.68 17.61
N SER A 158 16.52 14.18 18.69
CA SER A 158 17.17 13.27 19.63
C SER A 158 16.53 11.89 19.61
N LYS A 159 17.19 10.92 20.23
CA LYS A 159 16.74 9.51 20.29
C LYS A 159 16.74 8.99 21.72
N GLN A 160 15.86 8.05 21.98
CA GLN A 160 15.80 7.30 23.22
C GLN A 160 15.55 5.82 22.95
N THR A 161 16.21 4.95 23.72
CA THR A 161 16.10 3.50 23.58
C THR A 161 15.29 2.92 24.72
N PHE A 162 14.43 1.97 24.39
CA PHE A 162 13.59 1.24 25.32
C PHE A 162 13.81 -0.27 25.15
N THR A 163 13.86 -1.00 26.24
CA THR A 163 13.81 -2.47 26.22
C THR A 163 12.43 -2.91 26.72
N LEU A 164 11.73 -3.65 25.86
CA LEU A 164 10.40 -4.18 26.12
C LEU A 164 10.46 -5.71 26.18
N VAL A 165 9.83 -6.31 27.19
CA VAL A 165 9.65 -7.77 27.26
C VAL A 165 8.16 -8.05 27.38
N TYR A 166 7.64 -8.84 26.46
CA TYR A 166 6.22 -9.14 26.39
C TYR A 166 5.94 -10.47 25.71
N THR A 167 4.75 -10.99 25.94
CA THR A 167 4.25 -12.20 25.30
C THR A 167 3.07 -11.84 24.40
N VAL A 168 3.08 -12.35 23.18
CA VAL A 168 1.99 -12.23 22.20
C VAL A 168 1.30 -13.57 22.09
N LYS A 169 0.02 -13.64 22.44
CA LYS A 169 -0.86 -14.74 22.06
C LYS A 169 -1.37 -14.51 20.65
N ILE A 170 -1.11 -15.46 19.77
CA ILE A 170 -1.48 -15.35 18.35
C ILE A 170 -2.97 -15.68 18.20
N PRO A 171 -3.79 -14.84 17.51
CA PRO A 171 -5.19 -15.12 17.25
C PRO A 171 -5.40 -16.22 16.21
N ASP A 172 -6.58 -16.81 16.19
CA ASP A 172 -7.01 -17.71 15.13
C ASP A 172 -7.16 -16.96 13.79
N SER A 173 -6.62 -17.52 12.72
CA SER A 173 -6.62 -16.95 11.37
C SER A 173 -8.03 -16.76 10.77
N LYS A 174 -9.05 -17.45 11.32
CA LYS A 174 -10.44 -17.30 10.87
C LYS A 174 -10.97 -15.87 10.99
N PHE A 175 -10.38 -15.03 11.86
CA PHE A 175 -10.83 -13.65 12.04
C PHE A 175 -10.35 -12.72 10.91
N THR A 176 -9.05 -12.74 10.63
CA THR A 176 -8.44 -11.76 9.73
C THR A 176 -7.59 -12.38 8.62
N LYS A 177 -7.50 -13.70 8.54
CA LYS A 177 -6.53 -14.47 7.74
C LYS A 177 -5.09 -14.38 8.26
N TYR A 178 -4.79 -13.49 9.20
CA TYR A 178 -3.52 -13.48 9.94
C TYR A 178 -3.73 -14.16 11.29
N GLY A 179 -2.76 -14.95 11.72
CA GLY A 179 -2.83 -15.73 12.93
C GLY A 179 -2.36 -17.17 12.73
N TYR A 180 -2.78 -18.07 13.61
CA TYR A 180 -2.48 -19.49 13.47
C TYR A 180 -3.57 -20.23 12.68
N TYR A 181 -3.15 -21.26 11.95
CA TYR A 181 -3.99 -22.15 11.18
C TYR A 181 -4.00 -23.56 11.79
N ASN A 182 -5.04 -24.34 11.50
CA ASN A 182 -5.16 -25.72 12.00
C ASN A 182 -4.12 -26.69 11.41
N ASP A 183 -3.53 -26.34 10.27
CA ASP A 183 -2.46 -27.09 9.61
C ASP A 183 -1.06 -26.79 10.19
N GLY A 184 -0.97 -25.98 11.23
CA GLY A 184 0.26 -25.60 11.90
C GLY A 184 0.91 -24.35 11.34
N ARG A 185 0.42 -23.75 10.25
CA ARG A 185 0.93 -22.50 9.71
C ARG A 185 0.61 -21.33 10.65
N ILE A 186 1.50 -20.36 10.68
CA ILE A 186 1.34 -19.09 11.39
C ILE A 186 1.69 -17.96 10.43
N VAL A 187 0.78 -17.03 10.23
CA VAL A 187 0.98 -15.83 9.40
C VAL A 187 0.84 -14.59 10.28
N LEU A 188 1.94 -13.84 10.41
CA LEU A 188 2.05 -12.72 11.34
C LEU A 188 2.11 -11.39 10.59
N LYS A 189 1.23 -10.46 11.00
CA LYS A 189 1.18 -9.09 10.54
C LYS A 189 0.72 -8.18 11.67
N ASN A 190 1.38 -7.02 11.87
CA ASN A 190 1.11 -6.13 13.00
C ASN A 190 1.15 -6.83 14.37
N TRP A 191 2.12 -7.71 14.57
CA TRP A 191 2.23 -8.66 15.70
C TRP A 191 3.14 -8.20 16.83
N TYR A 192 3.86 -7.10 16.67
CA TYR A 192 4.81 -6.55 17.64
C TYR A 192 4.43 -5.11 18.03
N LEU A 193 4.99 -4.63 19.15
CA LEU A 193 4.78 -3.26 19.60
C LEU A 193 5.55 -2.29 18.70
N ASN A 194 4.84 -1.44 17.96
CA ASN A 194 5.43 -0.53 16.98
C ASN A 194 5.09 0.93 17.29
N PRO A 195 6.05 1.88 17.25
CA PRO A 195 5.74 3.28 17.46
C PRO A 195 4.67 3.79 16.50
N ALA A 196 3.68 4.47 17.04
CA ALA A 196 2.71 5.21 16.23
C ALA A 196 3.41 6.38 15.56
N ARG A 197 3.04 6.65 14.31
CA ARG A 197 3.60 7.76 13.54
C ARG A 197 3.20 9.10 14.16
N PHE A 198 4.16 10.01 14.30
CA PHE A 198 3.95 11.36 14.82
C PHE A 198 3.79 12.33 13.64
N GLU A 199 2.63 12.97 13.57
CA GLU A 199 2.28 13.94 12.52
C GLU A 199 1.44 15.07 13.10
N HIS A 200 1.59 16.27 12.55
CA HIS A 200 0.81 17.44 12.97
C HIS A 200 0.78 17.65 14.49
N LYS A 201 1.94 17.49 15.15
CA LYS A 201 2.14 17.64 16.60
C LYS A 201 1.39 16.62 17.48
N GLN A 202 1.03 15.48 16.91
CA GLN A 202 0.36 14.41 17.65
C GLN A 202 0.69 13.02 17.10
N PHE A 203 0.60 12.01 17.96
CA PHE A 203 0.68 10.62 17.52
C PHE A 203 -0.63 10.20 16.86
N ILE A 204 -0.53 9.47 15.75
CA ILE A 204 -1.69 8.84 15.12
C ILE A 204 -2.15 7.68 16.01
N GLN A 205 -3.41 7.71 16.43
CA GLN A 205 -3.99 6.75 17.37
C GLN A 205 -5.14 5.99 16.70
N TYR A 206 -4.81 5.08 15.77
CA TYR A 206 -5.80 4.24 15.11
C TYR A 206 -5.89 2.88 15.78
N SER A 207 -7.10 2.47 16.15
CA SER A 207 -7.39 1.10 16.55
C SER A 207 -7.50 0.19 15.33
N ASN A 208 -7.21 -1.10 15.51
CA ASN A 208 -7.45 -2.14 14.53
C ASN A 208 -8.98 -2.32 14.34
N GLU A 209 -9.43 -2.11 13.12
CA GLU A 209 -10.82 -2.29 12.69
C GLU A 209 -10.92 -3.34 11.56
N ASN A 210 -10.06 -4.36 11.59
CA ASN A 210 -9.93 -5.38 10.53
C ASN A 210 -9.49 -4.79 9.17
N LEU A 211 -8.70 -3.72 9.21
CA LEU A 211 -8.16 -3.04 8.04
C LEU A 211 -6.63 -3.11 8.07
N ASP A 212 -5.99 -3.23 6.90
CA ASP A 212 -4.54 -3.18 6.75
C ASP A 212 -4.08 -1.74 6.53
N ASP A 213 -4.45 -0.84 7.44
CA ASP A 213 -4.35 0.60 7.26
C ASP A 213 -3.61 1.33 8.38
N ILE A 214 -2.81 0.60 9.18
CA ILE A 214 -1.94 1.20 10.19
C ILE A 214 -0.83 2.03 9.51
N PRO A 215 -0.72 3.33 9.83
CA PRO A 215 0.32 4.17 9.29
C PRO A 215 1.61 4.06 10.12
N ASN A 216 2.40 3.04 9.86
CA ASN A 216 3.70 2.89 10.51
C ASN A 216 4.74 3.84 9.90
N ALA A 217 5.72 4.26 10.70
CA ALA A 217 6.90 4.91 10.21
C ALA A 217 7.91 3.87 9.67
N PHE A 218 8.73 4.26 8.72
CA PHE A 218 9.86 3.44 8.29
C PHE A 218 10.83 3.19 9.45
N SER A 219 11.23 1.95 9.61
CA SER A 219 12.13 1.50 10.67
C SER A 219 13.18 0.53 10.13
N ASP A 220 14.34 0.49 10.78
CA ASP A 220 15.33 -0.55 10.55
C ASP A 220 15.04 -1.72 11.47
N PHE A 221 15.09 -2.93 10.94
CA PHE A 221 14.82 -4.15 11.69
C PHE A 221 16.02 -5.09 11.69
N GLU A 222 16.28 -5.69 12.87
CA GLU A 222 17.14 -6.84 13.07
C GLU A 222 16.40 -7.80 14.00
N ILE A 223 16.04 -8.98 13.53
CA ILE A 223 15.17 -9.92 14.25
C ILE A 223 15.78 -11.32 14.23
N GLU A 224 16.04 -11.87 15.42
CA GLU A 224 16.39 -13.27 15.60
C GLU A 224 15.12 -14.04 15.96
N PHE A 225 14.72 -14.99 15.12
CA PHE A 225 13.65 -15.95 15.39
C PHE A 225 14.24 -17.27 15.87
N GLU A 226 13.77 -17.76 17.01
CA GLU A 226 13.99 -19.13 17.48
C GLU A 226 12.68 -19.91 17.34
N LEU A 227 12.68 -20.96 16.51
CA LEU A 227 11.50 -21.76 16.14
C LEU A 227 11.87 -23.24 16.03
N PRO A 228 10.90 -24.18 16.07
CA PRO A 228 11.19 -25.59 15.86
C PRO A 228 11.91 -25.83 14.51
N LYS A 229 12.92 -26.72 14.50
CA LYS A 229 13.81 -26.90 13.34
C LYS A 229 13.07 -27.30 12.04
N ASP A 230 11.97 -28.05 12.20
CA ASP A 230 11.18 -28.58 11.08
C ASP A 230 10.28 -27.52 10.42
N TYR A 231 10.16 -26.32 11.01
CA TYR A 231 9.35 -25.24 10.45
C TYR A 231 10.19 -24.36 9.52
N ALA A 232 9.66 -24.02 8.36
CA ALA A 232 10.20 -23.01 7.47
C ALA A 232 9.75 -21.61 7.90
N LEU A 233 10.59 -20.59 7.65
CA LEU A 233 10.25 -19.19 7.89
C LEU A 233 10.41 -18.40 6.58
N SER A 234 9.38 -17.66 6.20
CA SER A 234 9.40 -16.74 5.07
C SER A 234 9.07 -15.31 5.54
N SER A 235 9.73 -14.30 4.96
CA SER A 235 9.59 -12.91 5.37
C SER A 235 9.85 -11.93 4.22
N ASN A 236 9.34 -10.68 4.37
CA ASN A 236 9.74 -9.55 3.53
C ASN A 236 11.10 -8.94 3.97
N LEU A 237 11.73 -9.46 5.02
CA LEU A 237 13.08 -9.11 5.43
C LEU A 237 14.10 -10.05 4.76
N GLN A 238 15.37 -9.63 4.69
CA GLN A 238 16.47 -10.46 4.21
C GLN A 238 16.92 -11.42 5.32
N GLU A 239 17.07 -12.68 4.97
CA GLU A 239 17.73 -13.67 5.81
C GLU A 239 19.23 -13.50 5.71
N ILE A 240 19.89 -13.29 6.86
CA ILE A 240 21.34 -13.09 6.95
C ILE A 240 22.02 -14.38 7.32
N ASN A 241 21.45 -15.14 8.25
CA ASN A 241 22.02 -16.38 8.75
C ASN A 241 20.93 -17.28 9.34
N SER A 242 21.16 -18.58 9.27
CA SER A 242 20.35 -19.60 9.94
C SER A 242 21.26 -20.62 10.60
N ILE A 243 21.01 -20.90 11.89
CA ILE A 243 21.78 -21.82 12.71
C ILE A 243 20.83 -22.88 13.25
N GLU A 244 21.09 -24.14 12.91
CA GLU A 244 20.35 -25.27 13.46
C GLU A 244 20.89 -25.66 14.84
N LEU A 245 19.98 -25.90 15.76
CA LEU A 245 20.23 -26.48 17.08
C LEU A 245 19.61 -27.89 17.13
N ILE A 246 19.63 -28.55 18.28
CA ILE A 246 19.12 -29.93 18.42
C ILE A 246 17.63 -30.00 18.02
N ASP A 247 16.77 -29.19 18.65
CA ASP A 247 15.32 -29.22 18.46
C ASP A 247 14.77 -27.94 17.83
N THR A 248 15.55 -26.87 17.81
CA THR A 248 15.18 -25.56 17.28
C THR A 248 16.15 -25.09 16.22
N LYS A 249 15.81 -24.01 15.55
CA LYS A 249 16.75 -23.24 14.73
C LYS A 249 16.58 -21.75 15.02
N LYS A 250 17.66 -21.02 14.80
CA LYS A 250 17.70 -19.56 14.88
C LYS A 250 17.86 -18.99 13.48
N VAL A 251 16.95 -18.09 13.11
CA VAL A 251 16.98 -17.39 11.83
C VAL A 251 17.15 -15.91 12.09
N LEU A 252 18.26 -15.33 11.60
CA LEU A 252 18.53 -13.91 11.71
C LEU A 252 18.05 -13.20 10.44
N LEU A 253 17.14 -12.27 10.63
CA LEU A 253 16.58 -11.43 9.57
C LEU A 253 17.00 -9.98 9.77
N ASN A 254 17.28 -9.25 8.70
CA ASN A 254 17.40 -7.81 8.77
C ASN A 254 16.82 -7.12 7.54
N SER A 255 16.51 -5.85 7.66
CA SER A 255 16.23 -4.94 6.56
C SER A 255 16.20 -3.50 7.06
N LYS A 256 16.47 -2.56 6.15
CA LYS A 256 16.39 -1.12 6.41
C LYS A 256 15.13 -0.55 5.79
N ASN A 257 14.63 0.53 6.39
CA ASN A 257 13.52 1.31 5.85
C ASN A 257 12.27 0.48 5.52
N LYS A 258 11.82 -0.36 6.46
CA LYS A 258 10.57 -1.11 6.36
C LYS A 258 9.48 -0.48 7.22
N ASN A 259 8.27 -0.41 6.71
CA ASN A 259 7.09 0.06 7.46
C ASN A 259 6.28 -1.10 8.07
N GLU A 260 6.56 -2.33 7.64
CA GLU A 260 5.85 -3.52 8.09
C GLU A 260 6.77 -4.74 8.07
N VAL A 261 6.60 -5.65 9.03
CA VAL A 261 7.26 -6.95 9.08
C VAL A 261 6.21 -8.05 8.97
N VAL A 262 6.25 -8.76 7.84
CA VAL A 262 5.40 -9.92 7.57
C VAL A 262 6.22 -11.18 7.74
N ILE A 263 5.70 -12.12 8.53
CA ILE A 263 6.35 -13.42 8.81
C ILE A 263 5.36 -14.54 8.56
N THR A 264 5.79 -15.55 7.83
CA THR A 264 5.08 -16.82 7.70
C THR A 264 5.96 -17.94 8.24
N ILE A 265 5.42 -18.76 9.14
CA ILE A 265 6.07 -19.92 9.75
C ILE A 265 5.24 -21.14 9.39
N GLU A 266 5.83 -22.15 8.77
CA GLU A 266 5.11 -23.27 8.17
C GLU A 266 5.82 -24.60 8.45
N PRO A 267 5.07 -25.70 8.78
CA PRO A 267 5.66 -27.05 8.90
C PRO A 267 6.31 -27.54 7.60
N LYS A 268 5.84 -27.05 6.45
CA LYS A 268 6.37 -27.33 5.12
C LYS A 268 6.48 -26.04 4.36
N ASN A 269 7.65 -25.75 3.81
CA ASN A 269 7.84 -24.55 2.99
C ASN A 269 6.99 -24.63 1.71
N THR A 270 6.05 -23.70 1.58
CA THR A 270 5.20 -23.55 0.39
C THR A 270 5.63 -22.36 -0.47
N TYR A 271 6.50 -21.50 0.04
CA TYR A 271 6.94 -20.31 -0.67
C TYR A 271 7.98 -20.64 -1.75
N GLN A 272 7.76 -20.04 -2.91
CA GLN A 272 8.68 -20.08 -4.03
C GLN A 272 9.37 -18.73 -4.16
N THR A 273 10.68 -18.74 -4.37
CA THR A 273 11.45 -17.51 -4.53
C THR A 273 11.80 -17.29 -6.00
N TYR A 274 11.40 -16.14 -6.51
CA TYR A 274 11.75 -15.65 -7.85
C TYR A 274 12.66 -14.44 -7.71
N ARG A 275 13.69 -14.37 -8.54
CA ARG A 275 14.68 -13.29 -8.49
C ARG A 275 15.11 -12.87 -9.89
N ASN A 276 15.18 -11.57 -10.11
CA ASN A 276 15.85 -10.97 -11.26
C ASN A 276 16.71 -9.78 -10.80
N GLU A 277 17.21 -8.97 -11.73
CA GLU A 277 18.04 -7.81 -11.42
C GLU A 277 17.29 -6.68 -10.72
N ILE A 278 15.96 -6.70 -10.73
CA ILE A 278 15.13 -5.65 -10.13
C ILE A 278 14.82 -5.98 -8.68
N ILE A 279 14.37 -7.22 -8.40
CA ILE A 279 13.81 -7.57 -7.10
C ILE A 279 13.81 -9.09 -6.86
N GLU A 280 13.80 -9.47 -5.59
CA GLU A 280 13.46 -10.81 -5.13
C GLU A 280 12.00 -10.85 -4.62
N VAL A 281 11.25 -11.84 -5.04
CA VAL A 281 9.87 -12.06 -4.56
C VAL A 281 9.74 -13.46 -3.97
N SER A 282 9.36 -13.51 -2.70
CA SER A 282 8.96 -14.75 -2.03
C SER A 282 7.43 -14.88 -2.17
N CYS A 283 6.96 -15.86 -2.94
CA CYS A 283 5.56 -16.01 -3.33
C CYS A 283 4.92 -17.26 -2.70
N GLY A 284 3.89 -17.06 -1.87
CA GLY A 284 3.06 -18.09 -1.26
C GLY A 284 1.72 -18.31 -1.98
N ILE A 285 1.50 -17.69 -3.16
CA ILE A 285 0.30 -18.00 -3.96
C ILE A 285 0.51 -19.33 -4.67
N GLU A 286 -0.17 -20.36 -4.17
CA GLU A 286 -0.12 -21.69 -4.77
C GLU A 286 -1.11 -21.82 -5.93
N ASP A 287 -0.60 -22.29 -7.07
CA ASP A 287 -1.44 -22.81 -8.16
C ASP A 287 -0.66 -23.90 -8.90
N THR A 288 -1.02 -25.15 -8.62
CA THR A 288 -0.38 -26.33 -9.21
C THR A 288 -0.71 -26.55 -10.68
N ARG A 289 -1.71 -25.82 -11.21
CA ARG A 289 -2.13 -25.90 -12.62
C ARG A 289 -1.24 -25.05 -13.53
N VAL A 290 -0.44 -24.13 -12.96
CA VAL A 290 0.52 -23.31 -13.69
C VAL A 290 1.92 -23.84 -13.47
N LYS A 291 2.62 -24.13 -14.57
CA LYS A 291 3.99 -24.65 -14.52
C LYS A 291 4.96 -23.63 -13.93
N GLU A 292 6.00 -24.08 -13.22
CA GLU A 292 6.98 -23.19 -12.58
C GLU A 292 7.66 -22.23 -13.56
N ILE A 293 8.01 -22.70 -14.75
CA ILE A 293 8.56 -21.83 -15.80
C ILE A 293 7.59 -20.72 -16.21
N GLY A 294 6.29 -21.03 -16.27
CA GLY A 294 5.24 -20.04 -16.55
C GLY A 294 5.13 -18.99 -15.45
N LYS A 295 5.19 -19.41 -14.18
CA LYS A 295 5.20 -18.49 -13.04
C LYS A 295 6.43 -17.58 -13.05
N ALA A 296 7.62 -18.12 -13.38
CA ALA A 296 8.85 -17.33 -13.49
C ALA A 296 8.76 -16.25 -14.59
N ILE A 297 8.19 -16.58 -15.76
CA ILE A 297 7.97 -15.65 -16.86
C ILE A 297 6.97 -14.55 -16.44
N ILE A 298 5.89 -14.92 -15.75
CA ILE A 298 4.88 -13.97 -15.24
C ILE A 298 5.54 -13.01 -14.23
N PHE A 299 6.35 -13.54 -13.31
CA PHE A 299 7.10 -12.72 -12.34
C PHE A 299 8.00 -11.70 -13.05
N ASP A 300 8.84 -12.14 -14.01
CA ASP A 300 9.76 -11.26 -14.71
C ASP A 300 9.02 -10.16 -15.48
N ARG A 301 7.96 -10.50 -16.18
CA ARG A 301 7.11 -9.55 -16.90
C ARG A 301 6.50 -8.50 -15.97
N ILE A 302 5.91 -8.91 -14.85
CA ILE A 302 5.26 -8.01 -13.90
C ILE A 302 6.25 -7.11 -13.19
N SER A 303 7.40 -7.63 -12.78
CA SER A 303 8.44 -6.82 -12.12
C SER A 303 9.02 -5.76 -13.07
N ARG A 304 9.29 -6.10 -14.33
CA ARG A 304 9.74 -5.15 -15.37
C ARG A 304 8.68 -4.12 -15.71
N PHE A 305 7.44 -4.56 -15.90
CA PHE A 305 6.32 -3.63 -16.12
C PHE A 305 6.20 -2.63 -14.98
N THR A 306 6.19 -3.11 -13.73
CA THR A 306 6.07 -2.24 -12.56
C THR A 306 7.24 -1.26 -12.46
N ALA A 307 8.47 -1.72 -12.65
CA ALA A 307 9.65 -0.86 -12.63
C ALA A 307 9.62 0.19 -13.76
N SER A 308 9.13 -0.14 -14.93
CA SER A 308 8.98 0.82 -16.04
C SER A 308 7.95 1.91 -15.74
N LYS A 309 6.87 1.58 -15.01
CA LYS A 309 5.77 2.51 -14.69
C LYS A 309 5.98 3.31 -13.40
N LEU A 310 6.60 2.72 -12.38
CA LEU A 310 6.75 3.32 -11.05
C LEU A 310 8.19 3.65 -10.65
N GLY A 311 9.18 3.18 -11.40
CA GLY A 311 10.59 3.25 -11.03
C GLY A 311 11.08 1.97 -10.34
N LEU A 312 12.34 1.94 -9.92
CA LEU A 312 12.91 0.81 -9.20
C LEU A 312 12.42 0.78 -7.75
N PRO A 313 12.20 -0.43 -7.17
CA PRO A 313 11.78 -0.54 -5.78
C PRO A 313 12.88 -0.12 -4.80
N LEU A 314 12.49 0.45 -3.66
CA LEU A 314 13.38 0.75 -2.55
C LEU A 314 13.90 -0.51 -1.85
N THR A 315 13.08 -1.53 -1.85
CA THR A 315 13.37 -2.80 -1.18
C THR A 315 13.89 -3.82 -2.18
N SER A 316 14.86 -4.61 -1.76
CA SER A 316 15.40 -5.73 -2.56
C SER A 316 14.52 -6.97 -2.50
N LYS A 317 13.57 -7.03 -1.56
CA LYS A 317 12.70 -8.20 -1.35
C LYS A 317 11.28 -7.81 -0.99
N ILE A 318 10.31 -8.49 -1.62
CA ILE A 318 8.88 -8.43 -1.31
C ILE A 318 8.39 -9.85 -1.01
N ILE A 319 7.49 -9.99 -0.04
CA ILE A 319 6.73 -11.22 0.17
C ILE A 319 5.31 -11.05 -0.37
N ILE A 320 4.79 -12.09 -1.00
CA ILE A 320 3.41 -12.18 -1.47
C ILE A 320 2.77 -13.37 -0.78
N THR A 321 1.80 -13.12 0.09
CA THR A 321 1.09 -14.17 0.81
C THR A 321 -0.25 -14.52 0.16
N GLN A 322 -0.70 -15.75 0.29
CA GLN A 322 -2.05 -16.15 -0.11
C GLN A 322 -3.11 -15.38 0.68
N GLU A 323 -2.80 -15.04 1.92
CA GLU A 323 -3.65 -14.30 2.86
C GLU A 323 -3.85 -12.86 2.41
N ASP A 324 -2.81 -12.17 1.94
CA ASP A 324 -2.90 -10.82 1.36
C ASP A 324 -3.88 -10.82 0.18
N TYR A 325 -3.76 -11.80 -0.72
CA TYR A 325 -4.69 -11.93 -1.83
C TYR A 325 -6.13 -12.25 -1.34
N ALA A 326 -6.28 -13.19 -0.41
CA ALA A 326 -7.59 -13.61 0.09
C ALA A 326 -8.34 -12.48 0.83
N ARG A 327 -7.63 -11.52 1.41
CA ARG A 327 -8.23 -10.33 2.04
C ARG A 327 -8.66 -9.27 1.03
N GLN A 328 -7.98 -9.19 -0.11
CA GLN A 328 -8.25 -8.20 -1.17
C GLN A 328 -8.27 -8.86 -2.54
N PRO A 329 -9.19 -9.80 -2.80
CA PRO A 329 -9.20 -10.53 -4.06
C PRO A 329 -9.54 -9.63 -5.24
N PHE A 330 -9.24 -10.10 -6.42
CA PHE A 330 -9.73 -9.51 -7.66
C PHE A 330 -11.16 -9.98 -7.90
N TYR A 331 -12.10 -9.04 -7.84
CA TYR A 331 -13.53 -9.35 -7.92
C TYR A 331 -14.02 -9.51 -9.38
N GLY A 332 -15.16 -10.19 -9.54
CA GLY A 332 -15.81 -10.46 -10.81
C GLY A 332 -15.79 -11.94 -11.17
N LEU A 333 -15.86 -12.27 -12.46
CA LEU A 333 -15.84 -13.65 -12.97
C LEU A 333 -14.54 -14.40 -12.61
N ASN A 334 -13.50 -13.67 -12.23
CA ASN A 334 -12.23 -14.20 -11.74
C ASN A 334 -12.34 -14.97 -10.41
N GLN A 335 -13.46 -14.83 -9.69
CA GLN A 335 -13.69 -15.56 -8.43
C GLN A 335 -14.45 -16.88 -8.64
N LEU A 336 -14.87 -17.17 -9.86
CA LEU A 336 -15.49 -18.45 -10.15
C LEU A 336 -14.51 -19.61 -9.90
N PRO A 337 -15.01 -20.76 -9.41
CA PRO A 337 -14.20 -21.98 -9.35
C PRO A 337 -13.55 -22.27 -10.71
N SER A 338 -12.36 -22.85 -10.70
CA SER A 338 -11.56 -23.04 -11.92
C SER A 338 -12.30 -23.80 -13.04
N PHE A 339 -13.16 -24.75 -12.70
CA PHE A 339 -13.94 -25.50 -13.68
C PHE A 339 -15.09 -24.70 -14.33
N LEU A 340 -15.47 -23.57 -13.73
CA LEU A 340 -16.45 -22.61 -14.28
C LEU A 340 -15.79 -21.33 -14.79
N SER A 341 -14.49 -21.16 -14.56
CA SER A 341 -13.78 -19.94 -14.95
C SER A 341 -13.70 -19.81 -16.47
N PRO A 342 -14.11 -18.66 -17.02
CA PRO A 342 -13.96 -18.40 -18.46
C PRO A 342 -12.53 -17.98 -18.84
N PHE A 343 -11.60 -17.97 -17.87
CA PHE A 343 -10.21 -17.54 -18.04
C PHE A 343 -9.25 -18.71 -17.87
N SER A 344 -8.09 -18.66 -18.53
CA SER A 344 -7.04 -19.66 -18.35
C SER A 344 -6.43 -19.60 -16.94
N ASN A 345 -5.87 -20.71 -16.48
CA ASN A 345 -5.23 -20.78 -15.17
C ASN A 345 -4.03 -19.83 -15.06
N GLU A 346 -3.26 -19.69 -16.16
CA GLU A 346 -2.13 -18.77 -16.25
C GLU A 346 -2.58 -17.33 -16.06
N LEU A 347 -3.62 -16.89 -16.78
CA LEU A 347 -4.16 -15.53 -16.63
C LEU A 347 -4.69 -15.31 -15.21
N MET A 348 -5.38 -16.29 -14.64
CA MET A 348 -5.89 -16.18 -13.26
C MET A 348 -4.78 -16.06 -12.24
N PHE A 349 -3.71 -16.84 -12.37
CA PHE A 349 -2.52 -16.72 -11.53
C PHE A 349 -1.86 -15.35 -11.73
N GLU A 350 -1.68 -14.93 -12.97
CA GLU A 350 -1.05 -13.67 -13.33
C GLU A 350 -1.78 -12.45 -12.74
N LEU A 351 -3.11 -12.40 -12.82
CA LEU A 351 -3.91 -11.33 -12.22
C LEU A 351 -3.85 -11.32 -10.69
N LYS A 352 -3.83 -12.49 -10.06
CA LYS A 352 -3.63 -12.62 -8.61
C LYS A 352 -2.27 -12.09 -8.19
N PHE A 353 -1.23 -12.54 -8.88
CA PHE A 353 0.14 -12.14 -8.62
C PHE A 353 0.31 -10.63 -8.85
N LEU A 354 -0.11 -10.10 -10.01
CA LEU A 354 -0.04 -8.68 -10.35
C LEU A 354 -0.69 -7.80 -9.28
N LYS A 355 -1.92 -8.14 -8.90
CA LYS A 355 -2.66 -7.35 -7.91
C LYS A 355 -1.94 -7.29 -6.57
N THR A 356 -1.51 -8.45 -6.07
CA THR A 356 -0.86 -8.54 -4.76
C THR A 356 0.53 -7.91 -4.78
N TYR A 357 1.28 -8.14 -5.87
CA TYR A 357 2.59 -7.53 -6.09
C TYR A 357 2.51 -5.99 -6.09
N LEU A 358 1.61 -5.40 -6.88
CA LEU A 358 1.44 -3.95 -6.94
C LEU A 358 1.03 -3.36 -5.57
N ASN A 359 0.15 -4.04 -4.83
CA ASN A 359 -0.22 -3.60 -3.49
C ASN A 359 0.98 -3.57 -2.54
N ASN A 360 1.78 -4.64 -2.51
CA ASN A 360 2.93 -4.73 -1.63
C ASN A 360 4.07 -3.80 -2.10
N TYR A 361 4.26 -3.66 -3.42
CA TYR A 361 5.19 -2.70 -3.98
C TYR A 361 4.87 -1.26 -3.54
N LEU A 362 3.62 -0.83 -3.66
CA LEU A 362 3.21 0.52 -3.26
C LEU A 362 3.32 0.75 -1.75
N LYS A 363 3.01 -0.25 -0.92
CA LYS A 363 3.18 -0.18 0.53
C LYS A 363 4.65 -0.03 0.95
N GLU A 364 5.56 -0.72 0.27
CA GLU A 364 7.00 -0.68 0.56
C GLU A 364 7.67 0.61 0.04
N ASN A 365 7.08 1.28 -0.95
CA ASN A 365 7.67 2.45 -1.60
C ASN A 365 6.97 3.78 -1.23
N LEU A 366 5.78 3.75 -0.64
CA LEU A 366 5.03 4.93 -0.23
C LEU A 366 4.56 4.82 1.22
N ASN A 367 5.06 5.68 2.08
CA ASN A 367 4.62 5.74 3.48
C ASN A 367 3.35 6.60 3.63
N LEU A 368 2.25 6.12 3.02
CA LEU A 368 0.95 6.75 3.09
C LEU A 368 0.26 6.51 4.45
N ASN A 369 -0.59 7.45 4.85
CA ASN A 369 -1.61 7.16 5.84
C ASN A 369 -2.73 6.36 5.15
N GLN A 370 -2.61 5.02 5.20
CA GLN A 370 -3.50 4.11 4.49
C GLN A 370 -4.98 4.19 4.94
N ARG A 371 -5.28 4.84 6.07
CA ARG A 371 -6.68 5.10 6.49
C ARG A 371 -7.26 6.33 5.84
N ARG A 372 -6.45 7.37 5.64
CA ARG A 372 -6.90 8.66 5.10
C ARG A 372 -6.63 8.81 3.60
N ASP A 373 -5.43 8.40 3.17
CA ASP A 373 -4.93 8.67 1.82
C ASP A 373 -4.87 7.39 0.95
N TYR A 374 -5.63 6.34 1.34
CA TYR A 374 -5.63 5.01 0.70
C TYR A 374 -5.92 5.07 -0.82
N TRP A 375 -6.73 6.03 -1.24
CA TRP A 375 -7.18 6.15 -2.64
C TRP A 375 -6.01 6.32 -3.62
N ILE A 376 -4.87 6.88 -3.18
CA ILE A 376 -3.68 7.05 -4.01
C ILE A 376 -3.11 5.68 -4.38
N ALA A 377 -2.80 4.86 -3.39
CA ALA A 377 -2.25 3.52 -3.63
C ALA A 377 -3.24 2.62 -4.36
N ASP A 378 -4.51 2.62 -3.94
CA ASP A 378 -5.58 1.85 -4.59
C ASP A 378 -5.81 2.32 -6.03
N GLY A 379 -5.76 3.64 -6.27
CA GLY A 379 -5.90 4.24 -7.60
C GLY A 379 -4.76 3.87 -8.53
N ILE A 380 -3.52 4.01 -8.08
CA ILE A 380 -2.32 3.64 -8.85
C ILE A 380 -2.36 2.13 -9.16
N GLN A 381 -2.68 1.28 -8.18
CA GLN A 381 -2.81 -0.15 -8.38
C GLN A 381 -3.81 -0.49 -9.48
N MET A 382 -5.04 0.04 -9.40
CA MET A 382 -6.09 -0.25 -10.39
C MET A 382 -5.79 0.35 -11.76
N PHE A 383 -5.20 1.54 -11.81
CA PHE A 383 -4.77 2.18 -13.04
C PHE A 383 -3.73 1.31 -13.77
N LEU A 384 -2.71 0.82 -13.05
CA LEU A 384 -1.69 -0.05 -13.63
C LEU A 384 -2.24 -1.43 -14.00
N MET A 385 -3.19 -1.99 -13.25
CA MET A 385 -3.85 -3.24 -13.65
C MET A 385 -4.63 -3.09 -14.95
N MET A 386 -5.31 -1.95 -15.16
CA MET A 386 -5.97 -1.66 -16.44
C MET A 386 -4.97 -1.53 -17.58
N GLN A 387 -3.86 -0.84 -17.38
CA GLN A 387 -2.82 -0.70 -18.40
C GLN A 387 -2.13 -2.01 -18.72
N TYR A 388 -1.85 -2.83 -17.69
CA TYR A 388 -1.28 -4.16 -17.88
C TYR A 388 -2.19 -5.03 -18.76
N ALA A 389 -3.50 -5.00 -18.53
CA ALA A 389 -4.46 -5.73 -19.36
C ALA A 389 -4.52 -5.19 -20.79
N ASP A 390 -4.52 -3.86 -20.97
CA ASP A 390 -4.51 -3.22 -22.29
C ASP A 390 -3.21 -3.53 -23.06
N GLU A 391 -2.05 -3.62 -22.38
CA GLU A 391 -0.73 -3.84 -23.00
C GLU A 391 -0.47 -5.32 -23.36
N TYR A 392 -0.77 -6.24 -22.43
CA TYR A 392 -0.42 -7.67 -22.60
C TYR A 392 -1.58 -8.54 -23.04
N PHE A 393 -2.82 -8.09 -22.88
CA PHE A 393 -4.04 -8.83 -23.20
C PHE A 393 -5.08 -7.97 -23.94
N PRO A 394 -4.72 -7.27 -25.05
CA PRO A 394 -5.62 -6.32 -25.70
C PRO A 394 -6.93 -6.93 -26.20
N GLU A 395 -6.93 -8.21 -26.58
CA GLU A 395 -8.11 -8.94 -27.06
C GLU A 395 -8.97 -9.56 -25.94
N LEU A 396 -8.53 -9.41 -24.67
CA LEU A 396 -9.22 -10.03 -23.54
C LEU A 396 -10.59 -9.39 -23.32
N LYS A 397 -11.63 -10.24 -23.33
CA LYS A 397 -13.01 -9.80 -23.06
C LYS A 397 -13.39 -10.03 -21.60
N MET A 398 -14.32 -9.21 -21.10
CA MET A 398 -14.85 -9.33 -19.73
C MET A 398 -15.40 -10.72 -19.42
N THR A 399 -15.97 -11.38 -20.42
CA THR A 399 -16.54 -12.74 -20.32
C THR A 399 -15.54 -13.83 -20.69
N GLY A 400 -14.25 -13.50 -20.93
CA GLY A 400 -13.20 -14.46 -21.27
C GLY A 400 -13.56 -15.34 -22.46
N ASN A 401 -13.27 -16.63 -22.39
CA ASN A 401 -13.52 -17.61 -23.46
C ASN A 401 -15.01 -17.75 -23.84
N VAL A 402 -15.93 -17.37 -22.97
CA VAL A 402 -17.39 -17.39 -23.28
C VAL A 402 -17.71 -16.41 -24.41
N ALA A 403 -16.92 -15.35 -24.60
CA ALA A 403 -17.09 -14.40 -25.70
C ALA A 403 -17.01 -15.06 -27.10
N HIS A 404 -16.32 -16.18 -27.21
CA HIS A 404 -16.14 -16.90 -28.48
C HIS A 404 -17.32 -17.82 -28.84
N LEU A 405 -18.29 -18.02 -27.94
CA LEU A 405 -19.44 -18.89 -28.20
C LEU A 405 -20.38 -18.25 -29.23
N LYS A 406 -20.56 -18.91 -30.39
CA LYS A 406 -21.37 -18.39 -31.50
C LYS A 406 -22.82 -18.05 -31.10
N ILE A 407 -23.43 -18.81 -30.19
CA ILE A 407 -24.81 -18.61 -29.74
C ILE A 407 -24.99 -17.31 -28.93
N LEU A 408 -23.92 -16.77 -28.35
CA LEU A 408 -23.94 -15.55 -27.53
C LEU A 408 -23.54 -14.30 -28.30
N LYS A 409 -23.04 -14.44 -29.53
CA LYS A 409 -22.60 -13.31 -30.37
C LYS A 409 -23.62 -12.16 -30.55
N PRO A 410 -24.95 -12.41 -30.59
CA PRO A 410 -25.92 -11.34 -30.68
C PRO A 410 -26.01 -10.43 -29.45
N TYR A 411 -25.47 -10.86 -28.31
CA TYR A 411 -25.56 -10.12 -27.07
C TYR A 411 -24.35 -9.20 -26.89
N HIS A 412 -24.57 -7.90 -26.86
CA HIS A 412 -23.51 -6.88 -26.77
C HIS A 412 -22.57 -7.04 -25.57
N PHE A 413 -23.06 -7.57 -24.43
CA PHE A 413 -22.24 -7.68 -23.22
C PHE A 413 -21.04 -8.63 -23.37
N ILE A 414 -21.09 -9.59 -24.31
CA ILE A 414 -19.96 -10.50 -24.52
C ILE A 414 -18.77 -9.86 -25.24
N ASN A 415 -19.02 -8.75 -25.96
CA ASN A 415 -18.00 -8.02 -26.69
C ASN A 415 -17.28 -6.96 -25.81
N LEU A 416 -17.71 -6.83 -24.55
CA LEU A 416 -17.12 -5.85 -23.63
C LEU A 416 -15.66 -6.22 -23.32
N ASP A 417 -14.78 -5.23 -23.43
CA ASP A 417 -13.38 -5.40 -23.09
C ASP A 417 -13.19 -5.66 -21.62
N PHE A 418 -12.13 -6.37 -21.25
CA PHE A 418 -11.88 -6.80 -19.87
C PHE A 418 -11.94 -5.64 -18.88
N ASN A 419 -11.36 -4.50 -19.22
CA ASN A 419 -11.32 -3.33 -18.34
C ASN A 419 -12.66 -2.64 -18.10
N GLN A 420 -13.71 -2.95 -18.88
CA GLN A 420 -15.02 -2.37 -18.64
C GLN A 420 -15.69 -2.87 -17.37
N GLN A 421 -15.26 -4.01 -16.80
CA GLN A 421 -15.74 -4.51 -15.52
C GLN A 421 -15.57 -3.51 -14.38
N TYR A 422 -14.50 -2.70 -14.41
CA TYR A 422 -14.24 -1.68 -13.39
C TYR A 422 -15.35 -0.63 -13.37
N ASN A 423 -15.79 -0.18 -14.55
CA ASN A 423 -16.91 0.75 -14.67
C ASN A 423 -18.22 0.15 -14.12
N TYR A 424 -18.55 -1.08 -14.50
CA TYR A 424 -19.80 -1.72 -14.07
C TYR A 424 -19.85 -1.90 -12.56
N LEU A 425 -18.79 -2.35 -11.93
CA LEU A 425 -18.74 -2.59 -10.50
C LEU A 425 -18.73 -1.27 -9.69
N TYR A 426 -18.10 -0.22 -10.18
CA TYR A 426 -18.25 1.11 -9.59
C TYR A 426 -19.69 1.65 -9.75
N MET A 427 -20.23 1.60 -10.96
CA MET A 427 -21.57 2.10 -11.28
C MET A 427 -22.68 1.40 -10.50
N LEU A 428 -22.45 0.18 -10.02
CA LEU A 428 -23.40 -0.54 -9.16
C LEU A 428 -23.72 0.27 -7.89
N MET A 429 -22.73 0.93 -7.30
CA MET A 429 -22.90 1.76 -6.11
C MET A 429 -23.37 3.16 -6.46
N ALA A 430 -22.80 3.77 -7.49
CA ALA A 430 -23.17 5.11 -7.94
C ALA A 430 -24.66 5.18 -8.34
N ARG A 431 -25.18 4.21 -9.08
CA ARG A 431 -26.60 4.15 -9.47
C ARG A 431 -27.57 3.96 -8.29
N LYS A 432 -27.09 3.36 -7.21
CA LYS A 432 -27.86 3.23 -5.96
C LYS A 432 -27.70 4.42 -5.03
N ASN A 433 -26.90 5.42 -5.41
CA ASN A 433 -26.53 6.56 -4.57
C ASN A 433 -25.86 6.14 -3.23
N LEU A 434 -25.07 5.07 -3.28
CA LEU A 434 -24.35 4.48 -2.16
C LEU A 434 -22.82 4.60 -2.27
N ASP A 435 -22.31 5.19 -3.35
CA ASP A 435 -20.90 5.51 -3.47
C ASP A 435 -20.50 6.63 -2.48
N GLN A 436 -19.23 6.68 -2.16
CA GLN A 436 -18.66 7.61 -1.19
C GLN A 436 -17.48 8.37 -1.82
N PRO A 437 -17.18 9.60 -1.35
CA PRO A 437 -16.00 10.33 -1.78
C PRO A 437 -14.71 9.52 -1.53
N LEU A 438 -13.70 9.69 -2.36
CA LEU A 438 -12.44 8.96 -2.22
C LEU A 438 -11.58 9.47 -1.04
N ASN A 439 -11.80 10.70 -0.59
CA ASN A 439 -11.17 11.27 0.60
C ASN A 439 -11.89 10.91 1.92
N GLU A 440 -13.01 10.16 1.87
CA GLU A 440 -13.62 9.61 3.09
C GLU A 440 -12.67 8.62 3.76
N PRO A 441 -12.43 8.69 5.08
CA PRO A 441 -11.57 7.72 5.77
C PRO A 441 -12.01 6.27 5.53
N LYS A 442 -11.05 5.39 5.26
CA LYS A 442 -11.28 3.99 4.88
C LYS A 442 -12.19 3.23 5.85
N ASN A 443 -12.05 3.46 7.15
CA ASN A 443 -12.86 2.82 8.18
C ASN A 443 -14.33 3.29 8.22
N ARG A 444 -14.67 4.39 7.52
CA ARG A 444 -16.04 4.88 7.35
C ARG A 444 -16.70 4.42 6.05
N LEU A 445 -15.94 3.78 5.18
CA LEU A 445 -16.51 3.24 3.97
C LEU A 445 -17.42 2.05 4.27
N ILE A 446 -18.52 1.94 3.53
CA ILE A 446 -19.29 0.71 3.50
C ILE A 446 -18.45 -0.38 2.84
N LYS A 447 -18.63 -1.63 3.26
CA LYS A 447 -17.76 -2.75 2.90
C LYS A 447 -17.55 -2.92 1.39
N PHE A 448 -18.59 -2.78 0.58
CA PHE A 448 -18.47 -2.88 -0.87
C PHE A 448 -17.64 -1.73 -1.47
N ASN A 449 -17.78 -0.50 -0.95
CA ASN A 449 -16.96 0.62 -1.38
C ASN A 449 -15.50 0.41 -0.97
N GLU A 450 -15.26 0.02 0.27
CA GLU A 450 -13.90 -0.25 0.78
C GLU A 450 -13.17 -1.31 -0.05
N GLN A 451 -13.86 -2.39 -0.40
CA GLN A 451 -13.23 -3.51 -1.09
C GLN A 451 -13.19 -3.37 -2.61
N ILE A 452 -14.17 -2.69 -3.22
CA ILE A 452 -14.37 -2.69 -4.67
C ILE A 452 -14.56 -1.28 -5.23
N ALA A 453 -15.70 -0.61 -4.92
CA ALA A 453 -16.14 0.51 -5.71
C ALA A 453 -15.21 1.73 -5.60
N SER A 454 -14.69 2.06 -4.40
CA SER A 454 -13.77 3.19 -4.22
C SER A 454 -12.43 2.94 -4.92
N LYS A 455 -11.90 1.70 -4.87
CA LYS A 455 -10.66 1.34 -5.57
C LYS A 455 -10.80 1.48 -7.08
N TYR A 456 -11.91 0.97 -7.63
CA TYR A 456 -12.17 1.03 -9.06
C TYR A 456 -12.41 2.47 -9.51
N ARG A 457 -13.16 3.25 -8.74
CA ARG A 457 -13.34 4.67 -9.01
C ARG A 457 -12.01 5.42 -9.02
N ALA A 458 -11.13 5.18 -8.06
CA ALA A 458 -9.81 5.82 -7.99
C ALA A 458 -8.96 5.49 -9.22
N GLY A 459 -8.90 4.22 -9.63
CA GLY A 459 -8.18 3.81 -10.85
C GLY A 459 -8.77 4.39 -12.13
N LEU A 460 -10.11 4.39 -12.25
CA LEU A 460 -10.81 5.00 -13.39
C LEU A 460 -10.59 6.51 -13.45
N SER A 461 -10.53 7.18 -12.29
CA SER A 461 -10.24 8.61 -12.22
C SER A 461 -8.82 8.93 -12.72
N LEU A 462 -7.82 8.12 -12.34
CA LEU A 462 -6.46 8.27 -12.87
C LEU A 462 -6.39 7.96 -14.37
N LYS A 463 -7.09 6.94 -14.86
CA LYS A 463 -7.18 6.65 -16.31
C LYS A 463 -7.83 7.81 -17.07
N TYR A 464 -8.82 8.45 -16.47
CA TYR A 464 -9.45 9.62 -17.05
C TYR A 464 -8.50 10.82 -17.10
N LEU A 465 -7.77 11.08 -16.00
CA LEU A 465 -6.76 12.14 -15.96
C LEU A 465 -5.65 11.89 -16.96
N ASP A 466 -5.18 10.66 -17.12
CA ASP A 466 -4.15 10.26 -18.09
C ASP A 466 -4.61 10.51 -19.52
N SER A 467 -5.84 10.13 -19.86
CA SER A 467 -6.45 10.42 -21.16
C SER A 467 -6.60 11.92 -21.43
N TYR A 468 -6.89 12.73 -20.39
CA TYR A 468 -7.02 14.17 -20.51
C TYR A 468 -5.69 14.88 -20.72
N LEU A 469 -4.65 14.49 -20.00
CA LEU A 469 -3.34 15.10 -20.05
C LEU A 469 -2.50 14.60 -21.23
N GLY A 470 -2.51 13.29 -21.49
CA GLY A 470 -1.68 12.63 -22.48
C GLY A 470 -0.18 12.69 -22.15
N ASN A 471 0.67 12.27 -23.11
CA ASN A 471 2.13 12.40 -23.07
C ASN A 471 2.81 11.82 -21.80
N ASP A 472 2.27 10.75 -21.23
CA ASP A 472 2.78 10.08 -20.02
C ASP A 472 2.92 10.98 -18.77
N ILE A 473 2.18 12.09 -18.74
CA ILE A 473 2.28 13.07 -17.64
C ILE A 473 1.90 12.45 -16.31
N VAL A 474 0.83 11.65 -16.27
CA VAL A 474 0.38 10.99 -15.04
C VAL A 474 1.44 10.01 -14.53
N HIS A 475 2.05 9.21 -15.43
CA HIS A 475 3.13 8.28 -15.05
C HIS A 475 4.35 8.99 -14.51
N LYS A 476 4.83 10.02 -15.21
CA LYS A 476 5.97 10.84 -14.75
C LYS A 476 5.70 11.46 -13.40
N SER A 477 4.47 11.95 -13.18
CA SER A 477 4.06 12.52 -11.89
C SER A 477 4.01 11.48 -10.78
N ILE A 478 3.53 10.27 -11.06
CA ILE A 478 3.54 9.17 -10.08
C ILE A 478 4.97 8.76 -9.73
N GLN A 479 5.86 8.62 -10.72
CA GLN A 479 7.27 8.31 -10.50
C GLN A 479 7.96 9.38 -9.66
N GLU A 480 7.78 10.66 -10.00
CA GLU A 480 8.32 11.79 -9.25
C GLU A 480 7.79 11.82 -7.82
N TYR A 481 6.48 11.63 -7.64
CA TYR A 481 5.85 11.54 -6.31
C TYR A 481 6.44 10.42 -5.44
N ILE A 482 6.61 9.22 -6.01
CA ILE A 482 7.25 8.11 -5.30
C ILE A 482 8.70 8.48 -4.95
N GLN A 483 9.47 8.99 -5.90
CA GLN A 483 10.89 9.31 -5.72
C GLN A 483 11.11 10.42 -4.67
N GLU A 484 10.28 11.47 -4.66
CA GLU A 484 10.40 12.57 -3.70
C GLU A 484 9.99 12.14 -2.28
N ASN A 485 9.15 11.11 -2.13
CA ASN A 485 8.57 10.70 -0.84
C ASN A 485 9.01 9.31 -0.35
N GLN A 486 10.11 8.79 -0.91
CA GLN A 486 10.60 7.42 -0.63
C GLN A 486 10.83 7.10 0.84
N PHE A 487 11.22 8.09 1.66
CA PHE A 487 11.67 7.88 3.04
C PHE A 487 10.85 8.65 4.07
N PHE A 488 9.81 9.36 3.63
CA PHE A 488 9.01 10.22 4.48
C PHE A 488 7.54 9.86 4.41
N GLY A 489 6.80 10.20 5.47
CA GLY A 489 5.36 10.14 5.43
C GLY A 489 4.81 11.07 4.36
N THR A 490 3.88 10.57 3.55
CA THR A 490 3.28 11.33 2.44
C THR A 490 1.76 11.27 2.48
N ASN A 491 1.10 12.14 1.70
CA ASN A 491 -0.34 12.33 1.73
C ASN A 491 -0.89 12.84 0.39
N SER A 492 -2.22 12.95 0.30
CA SER A 492 -2.95 13.41 -0.88
C SER A 492 -2.52 14.81 -1.36
N ARG A 493 -2.18 15.72 -0.44
CA ARG A 493 -1.78 17.09 -0.81
C ARG A 493 -0.44 17.12 -1.55
N GLN A 494 0.52 16.29 -1.12
CA GLN A 494 1.80 16.17 -1.83
C GLN A 494 1.62 15.56 -3.21
N PHE A 495 0.75 14.56 -3.34
CA PHE A 495 0.40 13.98 -4.64
C PHE A 495 -0.27 15.02 -5.57
N GLU A 496 -1.21 15.82 -5.05
CA GLU A 496 -1.82 16.93 -5.76
C GLU A 496 -0.77 17.94 -6.24
N THR A 497 0.17 18.32 -5.37
CA THR A 497 1.23 19.27 -5.69
C THR A 497 2.08 18.81 -6.88
N VAL A 498 2.49 17.55 -6.89
CA VAL A 498 3.31 16.98 -7.99
C VAL A 498 2.50 16.90 -9.28
N LEU A 499 1.25 16.44 -9.23
CA LEU A 499 0.39 16.38 -10.42
C LEU A 499 0.12 17.77 -11.01
N VAL A 500 -0.18 18.76 -10.18
CA VAL A 500 -0.41 20.16 -10.63
C VAL A 500 0.86 20.76 -11.23
N LYS A 501 2.03 20.54 -10.60
CA LYS A 501 3.34 21.00 -11.09
C LYS A 501 3.63 20.50 -12.51
N ASN A 502 3.32 19.25 -12.80
CA ASN A 502 3.63 18.59 -14.06
C ASN A 502 2.53 18.77 -15.11
N SER A 503 1.35 19.24 -14.72
CA SER A 503 0.23 19.39 -15.62
C SER A 503 0.32 20.68 -16.46
N PRO A 504 0.24 20.59 -17.81
CA PRO A 504 0.14 21.76 -18.69
C PRO A 504 -1.29 22.35 -18.73
N LYS A 505 -2.26 21.71 -18.07
CA LYS A 505 -3.68 22.06 -18.07
C LYS A 505 -4.20 22.17 -16.66
N ASP A 506 -5.32 22.88 -16.46
CA ASP A 506 -6.01 22.87 -15.19
C ASP A 506 -6.59 21.48 -14.89
N ILE A 507 -6.25 20.95 -13.71
CA ILE A 507 -6.70 19.66 -13.18
C ILE A 507 -7.44 19.80 -11.84
N ASN A 508 -7.86 21.00 -11.45
CA ASN A 508 -8.62 21.21 -10.21
C ASN A 508 -9.88 20.35 -10.15
N TRP A 509 -10.56 20.17 -11.29
CA TRP A 509 -11.73 19.29 -11.40
C TRP A 509 -11.46 17.85 -10.95
N PHE A 510 -10.22 17.34 -11.18
CA PHE A 510 -9.86 15.98 -10.77
C PHE A 510 -9.96 15.83 -9.24
N PHE A 511 -9.36 16.75 -8.49
CA PHE A 511 -9.38 16.68 -7.03
C PHE A 511 -10.75 17.10 -6.47
N ARG A 512 -11.28 18.25 -6.89
CA ARG A 512 -12.50 18.82 -6.29
C ARG A 512 -13.76 18.05 -6.65
N THR A 513 -13.81 17.42 -7.82
CA THR A 513 -14.99 16.66 -8.28
C THR A 513 -14.79 15.16 -8.09
N LEU A 514 -13.71 14.57 -8.65
CA LEU A 514 -13.58 13.11 -8.65
C LEU A 514 -13.12 12.52 -7.32
N ILE A 515 -12.29 13.25 -6.55
CA ILE A 515 -11.74 12.75 -5.29
C ILE A 515 -12.60 13.20 -4.09
N GLU A 516 -12.94 14.49 -4.00
CA GLU A 516 -13.56 15.08 -2.80
C GLU A 516 -15.08 14.94 -2.75
N THR A 517 -15.74 14.71 -3.87
CA THR A 517 -17.21 14.57 -3.92
C THR A 517 -17.63 13.21 -4.49
N ARG A 518 -18.93 12.98 -4.49
CA ARG A 518 -19.59 11.88 -5.19
C ARG A 518 -20.48 12.37 -6.33
N ASP A 519 -20.20 13.56 -6.86
CA ASP A 519 -20.98 14.15 -7.92
C ASP A 519 -20.98 13.26 -9.16
N LEU A 520 -22.15 13.09 -9.73
CA LEU A 520 -22.32 12.24 -10.91
C LEU A 520 -21.95 13.02 -12.16
N ILE A 521 -21.21 12.35 -13.03
CA ILE A 521 -20.86 12.84 -14.37
C ILE A 521 -21.83 12.18 -15.34
N ASP A 522 -22.75 12.96 -15.91
CA ASP A 522 -23.73 12.47 -16.89
C ASP A 522 -23.90 13.47 -18.03
N TYR A 523 -23.33 13.13 -19.16
CA TYR A 523 -23.46 13.89 -20.40
C TYR A 523 -24.22 13.08 -21.44
N LYS A 524 -25.03 13.74 -22.25
CA LYS A 524 -25.69 13.13 -23.40
C LYS A 524 -25.49 13.95 -24.68
N PHE A 525 -25.53 13.28 -25.79
CA PHE A 525 -25.64 13.93 -27.09
C PHE A 525 -27.03 14.56 -27.22
N GLY A 526 -27.04 15.82 -27.58
CA GLY A 526 -28.24 16.54 -27.98
C GLY A 526 -28.41 16.54 -29.48
N LYS A 527 -28.70 17.72 -30.09
CA LYS A 527 -28.85 17.88 -31.51
C LYS A 527 -27.52 17.68 -32.24
N VAL A 528 -27.51 16.85 -33.26
CA VAL A 528 -26.37 16.65 -34.16
C VAL A 528 -26.73 17.27 -35.50
N THR A 529 -25.89 18.17 -36.00
CA THR A 529 -26.07 18.82 -37.32
C THR A 529 -24.84 18.47 -38.19
N LYS A 530 -25.09 17.95 -39.37
CA LYS A 530 -24.04 17.59 -40.31
C LYS A 530 -24.09 18.53 -41.52
N THR A 531 -22.97 19.13 -41.87
CA THR A 531 -22.75 19.87 -43.10
C THR A 531 -21.81 19.06 -44.02
N LYS A 532 -21.47 19.57 -45.21
CA LYS A 532 -20.52 18.88 -46.11
C LYS A 532 -19.16 18.65 -45.45
N ASP A 533 -18.68 19.61 -44.63
CA ASP A 533 -17.30 19.65 -44.13
C ASP A 533 -17.20 19.54 -42.60
N SER A 534 -18.33 19.53 -41.89
CA SER A 534 -18.32 19.53 -40.43
C SER A 534 -19.50 18.78 -39.84
N ILE A 535 -19.29 18.28 -38.63
CA ILE A 535 -20.31 17.72 -37.75
C ILE A 535 -20.33 18.57 -36.46
N SER A 536 -21.46 19.21 -36.21
CA SER A 536 -21.69 19.96 -34.95
C SER A 536 -22.55 19.10 -34.02
N VAL A 537 -22.07 18.90 -32.81
CA VAL A 537 -22.72 18.08 -31.81
C VAL A 537 -23.00 18.94 -30.56
N ASN A 538 -24.26 19.03 -30.17
CA ASN A 538 -24.63 19.63 -28.90
C ASN A 538 -24.48 18.57 -27.79
N ILE A 539 -23.79 18.92 -26.69
CA ILE A 539 -23.63 18.07 -25.53
C ILE A 539 -24.35 18.70 -24.34
N ILE A 540 -25.19 17.91 -23.74
CA ILE A 540 -26.03 18.32 -22.60
C ILE A 540 -25.46 17.70 -21.33
N ASN A 541 -25.00 18.54 -20.39
CA ASN A 541 -24.68 18.13 -19.04
C ASN A 541 -25.99 17.97 -18.25
N LYS A 542 -26.22 16.77 -17.70
CA LYS A 542 -27.47 16.43 -16.99
C LYS A 542 -27.40 16.63 -15.49
N THR A 543 -26.20 16.79 -14.93
CA THR A 543 -25.95 16.81 -13.49
C THR A 543 -25.37 18.12 -12.99
N ASN A 544 -25.07 19.06 -13.86
CA ASN A 544 -24.35 20.30 -13.60
C ASN A 544 -22.90 20.09 -13.10
N THR A 545 -22.38 18.86 -13.13
CA THR A 545 -21.00 18.55 -12.79
C THR A 545 -20.10 18.83 -13.98
N ASN A 546 -19.28 19.86 -13.89
CA ASN A 546 -18.39 20.27 -14.98
C ASN A 546 -17.04 19.57 -14.91
N VAL A 547 -16.79 18.68 -15.84
CA VAL A 547 -15.49 18.02 -16.06
C VAL A 547 -15.15 18.05 -17.55
N PRO A 548 -13.88 18.04 -17.92
CA PRO A 548 -13.48 17.92 -19.33
C PRO A 548 -14.05 16.64 -19.94
N ILE A 549 -14.46 16.69 -21.20
CA ILE A 549 -14.91 15.52 -21.95
C ILE A 549 -14.13 15.40 -23.24
N SER A 550 -13.86 14.18 -23.68
CA SER A 550 -13.25 13.90 -24.98
C SER A 550 -14.30 13.35 -25.95
N LEU A 551 -14.29 13.86 -27.17
CA LEU A 551 -15.18 13.41 -28.24
C LEU A 551 -14.35 12.66 -29.28
N TYR A 552 -14.82 11.48 -29.64
CA TYR A 552 -14.17 10.63 -30.63
C TYR A 552 -15.05 10.47 -31.84
N GLN A 553 -14.48 10.69 -33.03
CA GLN A 553 -15.11 10.30 -34.30
C GLN A 553 -14.64 8.89 -34.62
N LEU A 554 -15.59 7.99 -34.81
CA LEU A 554 -15.32 6.60 -35.18
C LEU A 554 -15.67 6.33 -36.66
N LYS A 555 -14.84 5.52 -37.30
CA LYS A 555 -15.15 4.90 -38.61
C LYS A 555 -14.78 3.43 -38.52
N ASN A 556 -15.72 2.55 -38.76
CA ASN A 556 -15.55 1.09 -38.62
C ASN A 556 -15.01 0.67 -37.22
N ASN A 557 -15.47 1.34 -36.15
CA ASN A 557 -15.00 1.19 -34.77
C ASN A 557 -13.57 1.67 -34.51
N GLU A 558 -12.89 2.27 -35.48
CA GLU A 558 -11.57 2.88 -35.28
C GLU A 558 -11.70 4.39 -35.04
N VAL A 559 -10.90 4.92 -34.13
CA VAL A 559 -10.85 6.35 -33.86
C VAL A 559 -10.08 7.05 -34.99
N ILE A 560 -10.80 7.87 -35.78
CA ILE A 560 -10.20 8.63 -36.87
C ILE A 560 -9.92 10.09 -36.50
N LYS A 561 -10.58 10.61 -35.47
CA LYS A 561 -10.38 11.98 -34.97
C LYS A 561 -10.76 12.09 -33.52
N THR A 562 -9.93 12.77 -32.75
CA THR A 562 -10.21 13.12 -31.36
C THR A 562 -10.30 14.63 -31.23
N ASN A 563 -11.44 15.13 -30.77
CA ASN A 563 -11.58 16.52 -30.33
C ASN A 563 -11.65 16.50 -28.81
N GLY A 564 -10.56 16.91 -28.17
CA GLY A 564 -10.52 17.07 -26.73
C GLY A 564 -10.84 18.52 -26.37
N ASN A 565 -11.66 18.67 -25.35
CA ASN A 565 -11.78 19.84 -24.49
C ASN A 565 -12.39 21.13 -25.04
N ARG A 566 -13.56 21.38 -24.59
CA ARG A 566 -13.91 22.73 -24.11
C ARG A 566 -14.78 22.62 -22.87
#